data_4850fa4f05b64f32b5f0a84d0616b05e
#
_entry.id   4850fa4f05b64f32b5f0a84d0616b05e
#
_cell.length_a   1.000
_cell.length_b   1.000
_cell.length_c   1.000
_cell.angle_alpha   90.00
_cell.angle_beta   90.00
_cell.angle_gamma   90.00
#
_symmetry.space_group_name_H-M   'P 1'
#
loop_
_entity.id
_entity.type
_entity.pdbx_description
1 polymer ?
#
loop_
_entity_poly.entity_id
_entity_poly.type
_entity_poly.pdbx_seq_one_letter_code
_entity_poly.pdbx_strand_id
1 'polypeptide(L)'
;MVALGFHISYWDGLGWKDPFSSQSSTDRQRTYARLLEIGQVYTPQIIVDGSREMVGSDRAKVLAALHDARAEAMVPVTFAADRRSVTIGAGDARGSVLLVRFALERTTRVARGENARRTLQDANAVESLSSLGSWEGSPLRFAIEPPAAGEGIAVLVQAADGRMLGAAKLQ
;
A
#
# COMPACT_ATOMS: atom_id res chain seq x y z
N MET A 1 10.04 3.26 -6.45
CA MET A 1 8.56 3.06 -6.46
C MET A 1 8.20 1.93 -5.51
N VAL A 2 7.14 2.12 -4.70
CA VAL A 2 6.55 1.09 -3.83
C VAL A 2 5.17 0.76 -4.40
N ALA A 3 4.98 -0.47 -4.91
CA ALA A 3 3.69 -0.95 -5.39
C ALA A 3 3.15 -1.97 -4.38
N LEU A 4 1.90 -1.83 -3.95
CA LEU A 4 1.24 -2.64 -2.93
C LEU A 4 -0.16 -3.04 -3.40
N GLY A 5 -0.50 -4.32 -3.28
CA GLY A 5 -1.83 -4.87 -3.59
C GLY A 5 -2.67 -5.01 -2.32
N PHE A 6 -3.68 -4.16 -2.17
CA PHE A 6 -4.65 -4.25 -1.06
C PHE A 6 -5.88 -5.01 -1.52
N HIS A 7 -6.09 -6.22 -0.99
CA HIS A 7 -7.23 -7.06 -1.33
C HIS A 7 -8.43 -6.71 -0.47
N ILE A 8 -9.52 -6.30 -1.11
CA ILE A 8 -10.76 -5.89 -0.44
C ILE A 8 -11.65 -7.10 -0.14
N SER A 9 -12.51 -6.99 0.88
CA SER A 9 -13.32 -8.11 1.37
C SER A 9 -14.77 -8.14 0.85
N TYR A 10 -15.26 -7.11 0.16
CA TYR A 10 -16.67 -7.06 -0.24
C TYR A 10 -17.04 -8.00 -1.41
N TRP A 11 -16.05 -8.64 -2.05
CA TRP A 11 -16.28 -9.70 -3.04
C TRP A 11 -16.29 -11.12 -2.44
N ASP A 12 -15.85 -11.29 -1.18
CA ASP A 12 -15.72 -12.62 -0.54
C ASP A 12 -17.05 -13.39 -0.45
N GLY A 13 -18.18 -12.67 -0.47
CA GLY A 13 -19.52 -13.28 -0.46
C GLY A 13 -19.99 -13.94 -1.77
N LEU A 14 -19.21 -13.80 -2.86
CA LEU A 14 -19.59 -14.30 -4.19
C LEU A 14 -19.11 -15.73 -4.50
N GLY A 15 -18.97 -16.56 -3.46
CA GLY A 15 -18.70 -17.99 -3.58
C GLY A 15 -17.22 -18.39 -3.37
N TRP A 16 -16.30 -17.45 -3.25
CA TRP A 16 -14.91 -17.69 -2.88
C TRP A 16 -14.37 -16.55 -2.03
N LYS A 17 -13.73 -16.92 -0.92
CA LYS A 17 -13.06 -15.95 -0.06
C LYS A 17 -11.60 -15.83 -0.46
N ASP A 18 -11.16 -14.62 -0.75
CA ASP A 18 -9.76 -14.32 -1.04
C ASP A 18 -8.94 -14.43 0.25
N PRO A 19 -7.89 -15.28 0.30
CA PRO A 19 -7.06 -15.45 1.50
C PRO A 19 -6.31 -14.17 1.93
N PHE A 20 -6.15 -13.20 1.03
CA PHE A 20 -5.50 -11.92 1.30
C PHE A 20 -6.48 -10.79 1.57
N SER A 21 -7.78 -11.00 1.34
CA SER A 21 -8.80 -9.99 1.61
C SER A 21 -8.85 -9.64 3.09
N SER A 22 -9.01 -8.36 3.37
CA SER A 22 -9.17 -7.88 4.74
C SER A 22 -10.16 -6.72 4.83
N GLN A 23 -10.83 -6.63 5.99
CA GLN A 23 -11.69 -5.50 6.28
C GLN A 23 -10.87 -4.20 6.36
N SER A 24 -9.64 -4.24 6.88
CA SER A 24 -8.75 -3.09 6.94
C SER A 24 -8.39 -2.53 5.55
N SER A 25 -8.18 -3.40 4.56
CA SER A 25 -7.98 -2.98 3.15
C SER A 25 -9.23 -2.31 2.58
N THR A 26 -10.40 -2.86 2.86
CA THR A 26 -11.69 -2.29 2.46
C THR A 26 -11.92 -0.92 3.11
N ASP A 27 -11.63 -0.79 4.41
CA ASP A 27 -11.79 0.46 5.14
C ASP A 27 -10.78 1.53 4.69
N ARG A 28 -9.56 1.10 4.32
CA ARG A 28 -8.57 1.97 3.69
C ARG A 28 -9.07 2.50 2.34
N GLN A 29 -9.63 1.66 1.49
CA GLN A 29 -10.22 2.08 0.22
C GLN A 29 -11.36 3.08 0.43
N ARG A 30 -12.27 2.81 1.37
CA ARG A 30 -13.36 3.74 1.73
C ARG A 30 -12.85 5.07 2.29
N THR A 31 -11.76 5.05 3.02
CA THR A 31 -11.12 6.27 3.51
C THR A 31 -10.61 7.11 2.35
N TYR A 32 -9.93 6.51 1.39
CA TYR A 32 -9.54 7.21 0.17
C TYR A 32 -10.73 7.69 -0.66
N ALA A 33 -11.81 6.93 -0.73
CA ALA A 33 -13.03 7.37 -1.41
C ALA A 33 -13.58 8.67 -0.80
N ARG A 34 -13.53 8.82 0.54
CA ARG A 34 -13.92 10.06 1.22
C ARG A 34 -12.93 11.20 0.99
N LEU A 35 -11.62 10.93 1.13
CA LEU A 35 -10.57 11.96 1.00
C LEU A 35 -10.46 12.52 -0.41
N LEU A 36 -10.70 11.67 -1.43
CA LEU A 36 -10.62 12.04 -2.85
C LEU A 36 -12.00 12.35 -3.47
N GLU A 37 -13.06 12.41 -2.64
CA GLU A 37 -14.44 12.73 -3.03
C GLU A 37 -14.99 11.79 -4.14
N ILE A 38 -14.57 10.52 -4.11
CA ILE A 38 -15.02 9.50 -5.05
C ILE A 38 -16.42 9.02 -4.61
N GLY A 39 -17.40 9.10 -5.50
CA GLY A 39 -18.80 8.78 -5.17
C GLY A 39 -19.05 7.35 -4.73
N GLN A 40 -18.28 6.38 -5.23
CA GLN A 40 -18.37 4.97 -4.83
C GLN A 40 -17.02 4.25 -5.00
N VAL A 41 -16.79 3.21 -4.20
CA VAL A 41 -15.63 2.33 -4.35
C VAL A 41 -15.82 1.35 -5.51
N TYR A 42 -14.74 0.99 -6.17
CA TYR A 42 -14.74 0.03 -7.28
C TYR A 42 -13.40 -0.72 -7.38
N THR A 43 -13.36 -1.77 -8.18
CA THR A 43 -12.15 -2.53 -8.51
C THR A 43 -12.12 -2.82 -10.03
N PRO A 44 -10.92 -2.85 -10.63
CA PRO A 44 -9.61 -2.55 -10.06
C PRO A 44 -9.40 -1.04 -9.90
N GLN A 45 -8.97 -0.58 -8.73
CA GLN A 45 -8.65 0.81 -8.46
C GLN A 45 -7.16 0.96 -8.18
N ILE A 46 -6.53 1.99 -8.72
CA ILE A 46 -5.16 2.41 -8.38
C ILE A 46 -5.20 3.80 -7.77
N ILE A 47 -4.42 3.98 -6.73
CA ILE A 47 -4.17 5.27 -6.08
C ILE A 47 -2.67 5.51 -6.10
N VAL A 48 -2.25 6.57 -6.78
CA VAL A 48 -0.85 6.98 -6.87
C VAL A 48 -0.58 8.08 -5.86
N ASP A 49 0.43 7.88 -5.03
CA ASP A 49 0.89 8.79 -3.98
C ASP A 49 -0.21 9.34 -3.07
N GLY A 50 -1.32 8.60 -2.94
CA GLY A 50 -2.44 8.95 -2.08
C GLY A 50 -3.29 10.12 -2.56
N SER A 51 -3.08 10.64 -3.77
CA SER A 51 -3.74 11.84 -4.28
C SER A 51 -4.38 11.68 -5.66
N ARG A 52 -3.98 10.70 -6.44
CA ARG A 52 -4.48 10.47 -7.82
C ARG A 52 -5.08 9.08 -7.91
N GLU A 53 -6.39 9.01 -8.10
CA GLU A 53 -7.09 7.75 -8.26
C GLU A 53 -7.51 7.51 -9.71
N MET A 54 -7.56 6.24 -10.12
CA MET A 54 -7.99 5.85 -11.46
C MET A 54 -8.32 4.37 -11.54
N VAL A 55 -9.03 4.00 -12.61
CA VAL A 55 -9.30 2.59 -12.93
C VAL A 55 -8.00 1.89 -13.27
N GLY A 56 -7.69 0.80 -12.55
CA GLY A 56 -6.42 0.10 -12.67
C GLY A 56 -6.15 -0.54 -14.04
N SER A 57 -7.18 -0.78 -14.85
CA SER A 57 -7.05 -1.27 -16.22
C SER A 57 -6.72 -0.17 -17.24
N ASP A 58 -6.84 1.12 -16.89
CA ASP A 58 -6.44 2.24 -17.76
C ASP A 58 -4.93 2.47 -17.67
N ARG A 59 -4.19 1.65 -18.44
CA ARG A 59 -2.73 1.66 -18.45
C ARG A 59 -2.15 3.03 -18.79
N ALA A 60 -2.77 3.77 -19.67
CA ALA A 60 -2.25 5.09 -20.13
C ALA A 60 -2.31 6.09 -18.97
N LYS A 61 -3.44 6.19 -18.27
CA LYS A 61 -3.59 7.06 -17.10
C LYS A 61 -2.67 6.67 -15.96
N VAL A 62 -2.53 5.37 -15.70
CA VAL A 62 -1.62 4.87 -14.65
C VAL A 62 -0.18 5.27 -14.93
N LEU A 63 0.31 5.09 -16.17
CA LEU A 63 1.67 5.45 -16.53
C LEU A 63 1.91 6.96 -16.47
N ALA A 64 0.96 7.78 -16.91
CA ALA A 64 1.03 9.23 -16.79
C ALA A 64 1.12 9.68 -15.32
N ALA A 65 0.22 9.17 -14.46
CA ALA A 65 0.24 9.48 -13.04
C ALA A 65 1.55 9.07 -12.34
N LEU A 66 2.13 7.92 -12.70
CA LEU A 66 3.42 7.46 -12.18
C LEU A 66 4.59 8.32 -12.68
N HIS A 67 4.52 8.83 -13.90
CA HIS A 67 5.52 9.75 -14.43
C HIS A 67 5.50 11.08 -13.66
N ASP A 68 4.32 11.65 -13.47
CA ASP A 68 4.15 12.92 -12.77
C ASP A 68 4.56 12.83 -11.29
N ALA A 69 4.21 11.72 -10.62
CA ALA A 69 4.57 11.45 -9.23
C ALA A 69 6.09 11.42 -8.97
N ARG A 70 6.89 11.03 -9.96
CA ARG A 70 8.36 11.02 -9.82
C ARG A 70 8.99 12.40 -9.70
N ALA A 71 8.30 13.45 -10.10
CA ALA A 71 8.78 14.83 -10.03
C ALA A 71 8.56 15.47 -8.65
N GLU A 72 7.78 14.84 -7.78
CA GLU A 72 7.46 15.40 -6.46
C GLU A 72 8.57 15.06 -5.44
N ALA A 73 8.98 16.06 -4.66
CA ALA A 73 9.96 15.87 -3.59
C ALA A 73 9.33 15.07 -2.45
N MET A 74 10.03 14.03 -2.01
CA MET A 74 9.58 13.13 -0.96
C MET A 74 10.49 13.23 0.27
N VAL A 75 9.90 13.09 1.45
CA VAL A 75 10.65 12.94 2.71
C VAL A 75 11.49 11.66 2.62
N PRO A 76 12.80 11.74 2.91
CA PRO A 76 13.66 10.55 2.89
C PRO A 76 13.20 9.51 3.89
N VAL A 77 13.05 8.26 3.44
CA VAL A 77 12.77 7.08 4.27
C VAL A 77 13.88 6.07 4.00
N THR A 78 14.67 5.75 5.01
CA THR A 78 15.89 4.93 4.84
C THR A 78 15.93 3.79 5.84
N PHE A 79 16.03 2.57 5.35
CA PHE A 79 16.27 1.40 6.18
C PHE A 79 17.75 1.30 6.58
N ALA A 80 18.01 0.91 7.82
CA ALA A 80 19.37 0.61 8.27
C ALA A 80 19.91 -0.66 7.60
N ALA A 81 21.23 -0.77 7.50
CA ALA A 81 21.90 -1.90 6.86
C ALA A 81 21.59 -3.25 7.55
N ASP A 82 21.37 -3.23 8.87
CA ASP A 82 20.96 -4.41 9.66
C ASP A 82 19.49 -4.78 9.47
N ARG A 83 18.72 -4.00 8.70
CA ARG A 83 17.29 -4.18 8.39
C ARG A 83 16.38 -4.14 9.63
N ARG A 84 16.86 -3.66 10.80
CA ARG A 84 16.12 -3.63 12.08
C ARG A 84 15.58 -2.27 12.46
N SER A 85 15.80 -1.28 11.64
CA SER A 85 15.24 0.05 11.86
C SER A 85 15.06 0.81 10.57
N VAL A 86 14.19 1.82 10.62
CA VAL A 86 13.94 2.78 9.55
C VAL A 86 14.05 4.19 10.12
N THR A 87 14.65 5.08 9.37
CA THR A 87 14.75 6.51 9.69
C THR A 87 13.90 7.30 8.69
N ILE A 88 13.06 8.17 9.21
CA ILE A 88 12.35 9.21 8.46
C ILE A 88 13.19 10.48 8.56
N GLY A 89 13.50 11.08 7.44
CA GLY A 89 14.28 12.33 7.38
C GLY A 89 13.51 13.56 7.85
N ALA A 90 14.15 14.74 7.75
CA ALA A 90 13.52 16.03 8.00
C ALA A 90 12.56 16.41 6.85
N GLY A 91 11.56 17.24 7.17
CA GLY A 91 10.64 17.84 6.20
C GLY A 91 9.70 18.83 6.89
N ASP A 92 8.96 19.61 6.08
CA ASP A 92 8.09 20.70 6.57
C ASP A 92 6.61 20.27 6.75
N ALA A 93 6.36 18.96 6.82
CA ALA A 93 5.03 18.41 6.96
C ALA A 93 4.91 17.55 8.23
N ARG A 94 3.73 17.00 8.45
CA ARG A 94 3.45 16.01 9.49
C ARG A 94 2.62 14.87 8.95
N GLY A 95 2.76 13.68 9.52
CA GLY A 95 2.02 12.50 9.05
C GLY A 95 2.12 11.31 9.97
N SER A 96 1.35 10.29 9.66
CA SER A 96 1.45 8.97 10.29
C SER A 96 2.52 8.14 9.59
N VAL A 97 3.32 7.41 10.37
CA VAL A 97 4.29 6.44 9.85
C VAL A 97 3.66 5.06 9.92
N LEU A 98 3.50 4.45 8.76
CA LEU A 98 2.83 3.16 8.61
C LEU A 98 3.83 2.09 8.17
N LEU A 99 3.79 0.93 8.81
CA LEU A 99 4.51 -0.28 8.39
C LEU A 99 3.54 -1.20 7.65
N VAL A 100 3.90 -1.56 6.44
CA VAL A 100 3.17 -2.52 5.60
C VAL A 100 4.03 -3.78 5.47
N ARG A 101 3.46 -4.95 5.79
CA ARG A 101 4.03 -6.24 5.44
C ARG A 101 3.28 -6.81 4.25
N PHE A 102 4.00 -7.35 3.29
CA PHE A 102 3.39 -7.87 2.07
C PHE A 102 4.14 -9.10 1.56
N ALA A 103 3.41 -10.02 0.97
CA ALA A 103 3.97 -11.15 0.26
C ALA A 103 4.57 -10.70 -1.07
N LEU A 104 5.82 -11.10 -1.37
CA LEU A 104 6.46 -10.77 -2.65
C LEU A 104 5.73 -11.38 -3.82
N GLU A 105 5.42 -12.68 -3.70
CA GLU A 105 4.63 -13.43 -4.67
C GLU A 105 3.77 -14.46 -3.94
N ARG A 106 2.55 -14.63 -4.41
CA ARG A 106 1.64 -15.68 -3.95
C ARG A 106 0.93 -16.30 -5.14
N THR A 107 0.77 -17.60 -5.05
CA THR A 107 -0.02 -18.36 -6.03
C THR A 107 -1.22 -18.96 -5.30
N THR A 108 -2.42 -18.62 -5.74
CA THR A 108 -3.67 -19.08 -5.14
C THR A 108 -4.50 -19.81 -6.16
N ARG A 109 -4.86 -21.07 -5.85
CA ARG A 109 -5.82 -21.84 -6.66
C ARG A 109 -7.25 -21.53 -6.21
N VAL A 110 -8.03 -20.96 -7.09
CA VAL A 110 -9.43 -20.61 -6.82
C VAL A 110 -10.29 -21.87 -6.88
N ALA A 111 -10.87 -22.24 -5.74
CA ALA A 111 -11.65 -23.49 -5.63
C ALA A 111 -13.10 -23.33 -6.13
N ARG A 112 -13.71 -22.14 -6.00
CA ARG A 112 -15.12 -21.88 -6.28
C ARG A 112 -15.33 -20.46 -6.82
N GLY A 113 -16.57 -20.09 -7.16
CA GLY A 113 -16.93 -18.76 -7.63
C GLY A 113 -16.60 -18.53 -9.11
N GLU A 114 -16.69 -17.29 -9.55
CA GLU A 114 -16.54 -16.88 -10.96
C GLU A 114 -15.16 -17.26 -11.56
N ASN A 115 -14.12 -17.19 -10.74
CA ASN A 115 -12.76 -17.58 -11.14
C ASN A 115 -12.38 -19.02 -10.77
N ALA A 116 -13.37 -19.90 -10.55
CA ALA A 116 -13.13 -21.29 -10.19
C ALA A 116 -12.19 -22.00 -11.18
N ARG A 117 -11.28 -22.83 -10.65
CA ARG A 117 -10.24 -23.58 -11.37
C ARG A 117 -9.11 -22.73 -11.94
N ARG A 118 -9.12 -21.40 -11.79
CA ARG A 118 -7.98 -20.55 -12.16
C ARG A 118 -6.94 -20.58 -11.06
N THR A 119 -5.70 -20.35 -11.46
CA THR A 119 -4.58 -20.07 -10.56
C THR A 119 -4.27 -18.60 -10.70
N LEU A 120 -4.39 -17.86 -9.60
CA LEU A 120 -4.05 -16.45 -9.54
C LEU A 120 -2.61 -16.31 -9.05
N GLN A 121 -1.90 -15.34 -9.61
CA GLN A 121 -0.57 -14.93 -9.18
C GLN A 121 -0.65 -13.49 -8.72
N ASP A 122 -0.41 -13.27 -7.44
CA ASP A 122 -0.44 -11.97 -6.82
C ASP A 122 0.97 -11.54 -6.44
N ALA A 123 1.33 -10.31 -6.78
CA ALA A 123 2.60 -9.71 -6.40
C ALA A 123 2.34 -8.58 -5.39
N ASN A 124 3.18 -8.51 -4.36
CA ASN A 124 3.12 -7.49 -3.31
C ASN A 124 1.74 -7.43 -2.60
N ALA A 125 1.10 -8.58 -2.40
CA ALA A 125 -0.17 -8.66 -1.67
C ALA A 125 0.03 -8.28 -0.20
N VAL A 126 -0.68 -7.25 0.26
CA VAL A 126 -0.56 -6.73 1.63
C VAL A 126 -1.17 -7.72 2.60
N GLU A 127 -0.38 -8.13 3.59
CA GLU A 127 -0.78 -9.04 4.66
C GLU A 127 -1.13 -8.28 5.95
N SER A 128 -0.43 -7.16 6.20
CA SER A 128 -0.75 -6.30 7.35
C SER A 128 -0.36 -4.84 7.11
N LEU A 129 -1.08 -3.96 7.80
CA LEU A 129 -0.82 -2.53 7.86
C LEU A 129 -0.93 -2.11 9.34
N SER A 130 0.14 -1.55 9.90
CA SER A 130 0.20 -1.11 11.29
C SER A 130 0.81 0.28 11.42
N SER A 131 0.46 1.02 12.46
CA SER A 131 1.08 2.31 12.76
C SER A 131 2.36 2.12 13.56
N LEU A 132 3.44 2.77 13.15
CA LEU A 132 4.66 2.91 13.95
C LEU A 132 4.61 4.16 14.85
N GLY A 133 3.80 5.15 14.51
CA GLY A 133 3.66 6.39 15.25
C GLY A 133 3.42 7.59 14.35
N SER A 134 3.59 8.80 14.91
CA SER A 134 3.48 10.06 14.20
C SER A 134 4.87 10.63 13.90
N TRP A 135 4.96 11.38 12.80
CA TRP A 135 6.14 12.14 12.42
C TRP A 135 5.74 13.62 12.25
N GLU A 136 6.51 14.50 12.90
CA GLU A 136 6.22 15.94 13.03
C GLU A 136 7.29 16.81 12.34
N GLY A 137 7.93 16.31 11.27
CA GLY A 137 8.92 17.05 10.49
C GLY A 137 10.37 16.87 10.93
N SER A 138 10.65 16.47 12.15
CA SER A 138 12.00 16.19 12.63
C SER A 138 12.42 14.75 12.31
N PRO A 139 13.74 14.50 12.09
CA PRO A 139 14.22 13.15 11.89
C PRO A 139 13.81 12.21 13.03
N LEU A 140 13.26 11.05 12.67
CA LEU A 140 12.74 10.07 13.63
C LEU A 140 13.11 8.65 13.21
N ARG A 141 13.49 7.81 14.18
CA ARG A 141 13.85 6.41 13.95
C ARG A 141 12.89 5.48 14.64
N PHE A 142 12.47 4.45 13.92
CA PHE A 142 11.63 3.37 14.45
C PHE A 142 12.38 2.04 14.38
N ALA A 143 12.27 1.23 15.43
CA ALA A 143 12.66 -0.17 15.38
C ALA A 143 11.61 -0.97 14.58
N ILE A 144 12.06 -1.92 13.80
CA ILE A 144 11.20 -2.80 12.99
C ILE A 144 11.75 -4.21 13.02
N GLU A 145 10.86 -5.19 12.87
CA GLU A 145 11.27 -6.58 12.61
C GLU A 145 11.57 -6.75 11.12
N PRO A 146 12.71 -7.36 10.76
CA PRO A 146 13.04 -7.65 9.36
C PRO A 146 11.96 -8.49 8.69
N PRO A 147 11.82 -8.41 7.35
CA PRO A 147 10.91 -9.30 6.63
C PRO A 147 11.40 -10.74 6.67
N ALA A 148 10.46 -11.70 6.75
CA ALA A 148 10.74 -13.11 6.59
C ALA A 148 11.04 -13.49 5.13
N ALA A 149 11.48 -14.71 4.87
CA ALA A 149 11.67 -15.20 3.50
C ALA A 149 10.35 -15.18 2.72
N GLY A 150 10.36 -14.58 1.52
CA GLY A 150 9.17 -14.40 0.69
C GLY A 150 8.27 -13.24 1.09
N GLU A 151 8.65 -12.48 2.11
CA GLU A 151 7.98 -11.27 2.59
C GLU A 151 8.78 -10.02 2.20
N GLY A 152 8.09 -8.92 1.98
CA GLY A 152 8.66 -7.59 1.91
C GLY A 152 8.01 -6.68 2.94
N ILE A 153 8.69 -5.61 3.29
CA ILE A 153 8.13 -4.53 4.11
C ILE A 153 8.23 -3.20 3.38
N ALA A 154 7.24 -2.35 3.59
CA ALA A 154 7.29 -0.96 3.19
C ALA A 154 6.98 -0.05 4.38
N VAL A 155 7.64 1.09 4.42
CA VAL A 155 7.31 2.16 5.36
C VAL A 155 6.79 3.34 4.55
N LEU A 156 5.61 3.80 4.94
CA LEU A 156 4.91 4.91 4.30
C LEU A 156 4.78 6.05 5.32
N VAL A 157 5.09 7.27 4.91
CA VAL A 157 4.77 8.48 5.66
C VAL A 157 3.56 9.11 4.98
N GLN A 158 2.42 9.12 5.66
CA GLN A 158 1.14 9.54 5.09
C GLN A 158 0.58 10.74 5.83
N ALA A 159 0.24 11.80 5.09
CA ALA A 159 -0.46 12.97 5.62
C ALA A 159 -1.92 12.65 5.95
N ALA A 160 -2.56 13.51 6.74
CA ALA A 160 -3.96 13.35 7.14
C ALA A 160 -4.96 13.39 5.96
N ASP A 161 -4.60 14.06 4.87
CA ASP A 161 -5.38 14.13 3.63
C ASP A 161 -5.16 12.91 2.69
N GLY A 162 -4.38 11.93 3.12
CA GLY A 162 -4.11 10.71 2.38
C GLY A 162 -2.85 10.73 1.52
N ARG A 163 -2.27 11.89 1.24
CA ARG A 163 -1.05 12.00 0.39
C ARG A 163 0.14 11.29 1.01
N MET A 164 0.97 10.70 0.17
CA MET A 164 2.24 10.11 0.58
C MET A 164 3.31 11.19 0.63
N LEU A 165 3.88 11.40 1.82
CA LEU A 165 4.99 12.32 2.06
C LEU A 165 6.35 11.65 1.87
N GLY A 166 6.42 10.34 2.04
CA GLY A 166 7.62 9.54 1.88
C GLY A 166 7.30 8.05 1.85
N ALA A 167 8.10 7.27 1.14
CA ALA A 167 7.94 5.83 1.12
C ALA A 167 9.26 5.13 0.78
N ALA A 168 9.52 4.01 1.44
CA ALA A 168 10.59 3.09 1.07
C ALA A 168 10.14 1.64 1.25
N LYS A 169 10.77 0.72 0.52
CA LYS A 169 10.56 -0.71 0.69
C LYS A 169 11.88 -1.45 0.88
N LEU A 170 11.78 -2.60 1.55
CA LEU A 170 12.83 -3.57 1.76
C LEU A 170 12.29 -4.95 1.37
N GLN A 171 13.06 -5.68 0.58
CA GLN A 171 12.74 -7.02 0.07
C GLN A 171 13.88 -7.98 0.34
#